data_5cc42d7567122dacb37616d8fd2a4cd1
#
_entry.id   5cc42d7567122dacb37616d8fd2a4cd1
#
_cell.length_a   1.000
_cell.length_b   1.000
_cell.length_c   1.000
_cell.angle_alpha   90.00
_cell.angle_beta   90.00
_cell.angle_gamma   90.00
#
_symmetry.space_group_name_H-M   'P 1'
#
loop_
_entity.id
_entity.type
_entity.pdbx_description
1 polymer ?
#
loop_
_entity_poly.entity_id
_entity_poly.type
_entity_poly.pdbx_seq_one_letter_code
_entity_poly.pdbx_strand_id
1 'polypeptide(L)'
;MSNEEEDVELDKFILSVEKLNENLQEHNYIFRICLLGDAGVGKTSILSRFCDDTFKENYNNTIGVDFRLVTLKHENIISKIHIWDTAGQERFRSLASNYINNAHGFIFIYDITDLDSFNHVINWINMALAKNNKTVVNFLVGNKSDNDEERKVSKEEAKNLAKEKNLFFLETSARNNDNIQKLFYFFLYELIKYYKVNKYQENENLVLKQENSEEISVKRIDENKCKC
;
A
#
# COMPACT_ATOMS: atom_id res chain seq x y z
N MET A 1 -3.87 -3.48 -21.73
CA MET A 1 -4.65 -2.24 -21.57
C MET A 1 -3.68 -1.08 -21.84
N SER A 2 -4.12 0.01 -22.49
CA SER A 2 -3.30 1.21 -22.64
C SER A 2 -3.24 1.93 -21.28
N ASN A 3 -2.18 2.72 -21.03
CA ASN A 3 -2.06 3.52 -19.80
C ASN A 3 -3.30 4.42 -19.56
N GLU A 4 -3.92 4.92 -20.63
CA GLU A 4 -5.13 5.74 -20.59
C GLU A 4 -6.37 4.96 -20.09
N GLU A 5 -6.51 3.68 -20.44
CA GLU A 5 -7.62 2.84 -19.94
C GLU A 5 -7.47 2.52 -18.46
N GLU A 6 -6.24 2.29 -17.99
CA GLU A 6 -5.96 2.06 -16.55
C GLU A 6 -6.22 3.32 -15.71
N ASP A 7 -5.85 4.51 -16.21
CA ASP A 7 -6.13 5.78 -15.53
C ASP A 7 -7.64 6.05 -15.40
N VAL A 8 -8.42 5.77 -16.45
CA VAL A 8 -9.89 5.92 -16.41
C VAL A 8 -10.54 4.93 -15.44
N GLU A 9 -10.04 3.70 -15.36
CA GLU A 9 -10.55 2.69 -14.42
C GLU A 9 -10.24 3.09 -12.97
N LEU A 10 -9.04 3.58 -12.70
CA LEU A 10 -8.64 4.08 -11.39
C LEU A 10 -9.51 5.27 -10.95
N ASP A 11 -9.74 6.24 -11.82
CA ASP A 11 -10.57 7.41 -11.48
C ASP A 11 -12.02 7.00 -11.17
N LYS A 12 -12.61 6.07 -11.94
CA LYS A 12 -13.93 5.50 -11.63
C LYS A 12 -13.94 4.77 -10.29
N PHE A 13 -12.89 3.99 -9.99
CA PHE A 13 -12.75 3.33 -8.70
C PHE A 13 -12.72 4.34 -7.56
N ILE A 14 -11.86 5.36 -7.66
CA ILE A 14 -11.72 6.41 -6.64
C ILE A 14 -13.04 7.10 -6.33
N LEU A 15 -13.82 7.42 -7.36
CA LEU A 15 -15.13 8.06 -7.21
C LEU A 15 -16.19 7.17 -6.56
N SER A 16 -16.02 5.86 -6.60
CA SER A 16 -16.96 4.88 -6.05
C SER A 16 -16.62 4.38 -4.64
N VAL A 17 -15.45 4.76 -4.10
CA VAL A 17 -15.05 4.33 -2.76
C VAL A 17 -15.79 5.11 -1.68
N GLU A 18 -16.42 4.38 -0.78
CA GLU A 18 -17.11 4.92 0.40
C GLU A 18 -16.33 4.58 1.68
N LYS A 19 -16.20 5.55 2.59
CA LYS A 19 -15.66 5.31 3.93
C LYS A 19 -16.80 4.90 4.85
N LEU A 20 -16.68 3.73 5.45
CA LEU A 20 -17.70 3.16 6.36
C LEU A 20 -17.29 3.33 7.82
N ASN A 21 -18.26 3.06 8.71
CA ASN A 21 -18.00 3.03 10.15
C ASN A 21 -17.02 1.88 10.48
N GLU A 22 -16.05 2.17 11.35
CA GLU A 22 -15.01 1.22 11.77
C GLU A 22 -15.55 -0.01 12.51
N ASN A 23 -16.73 0.10 13.12
CA ASN A 23 -17.37 -0.99 13.89
C ASN A 23 -17.99 -2.08 13.02
N LEU A 24 -18.01 -1.93 11.70
CA LEU A 24 -18.55 -2.96 10.81
C LEU A 24 -17.71 -4.24 10.92
N GLN A 25 -18.35 -5.36 11.27
CA GLN A 25 -17.63 -6.64 11.43
C GLN A 25 -17.39 -7.34 10.09
N GLU A 26 -18.30 -7.22 9.16
CA GLU A 26 -18.19 -7.86 7.85
C GLU A 26 -17.11 -7.19 6.99
N HIS A 27 -16.25 -8.01 6.41
CA HIS A 27 -15.21 -7.54 5.48
C HIS A 27 -14.74 -8.69 4.59
N ASN A 28 -14.29 -8.34 3.39
CA ASN A 28 -13.72 -9.27 2.42
C ASN A 28 -12.21 -9.38 2.58
N TYR A 29 -11.55 -8.24 2.92
CA TYR A 29 -10.10 -8.15 3.03
C TYR A 29 -9.68 -7.38 4.27
N ILE A 30 -8.49 -7.74 4.79
CA ILE A 30 -7.75 -6.95 5.77
C ILE A 30 -6.39 -6.63 5.18
N PHE A 31 -6.15 -5.36 4.90
CA PHE A 31 -4.87 -4.89 4.39
C PHE A 31 -4.08 -4.16 5.47
N ARG A 32 -2.76 -4.32 5.46
CA ARG A 32 -1.82 -3.71 6.39
C ARG A 32 -0.85 -2.83 5.63
N ILE A 33 -0.79 -1.55 6.00
CA ILE A 33 0.02 -0.53 5.35
C ILE A 33 0.93 0.11 6.39
N CYS A 34 2.21 0.31 6.09
CA CYS A 34 3.12 1.07 6.93
C CYS A 34 3.53 2.37 6.25
N LEU A 35 3.46 3.48 6.98
CA LEU A 35 4.02 4.77 6.57
C LEU A 35 5.47 4.84 7.05
N LEU A 36 6.41 5.05 6.14
CA LEU A 36 7.84 5.07 6.41
C LEU A 36 8.48 6.35 5.85
N GLY A 37 9.47 6.89 6.52
CA GLY A 37 10.16 8.14 6.17
C GLY A 37 10.67 8.84 7.39
N ASP A 38 11.46 9.90 7.22
CA ASP A 38 12.11 10.65 8.29
C ASP A 38 11.10 11.38 9.19
N ALA A 39 11.59 11.90 10.32
CA ALA A 39 10.80 12.75 11.21
C ALA A 39 10.45 14.06 10.49
N GLY A 40 9.24 14.58 10.69
CA GLY A 40 8.83 15.86 10.13
C GLY A 40 8.37 15.86 8.68
N VAL A 41 8.49 14.75 7.93
CA VAL A 41 8.04 14.68 6.53
C VAL A 41 6.49 14.69 6.38
N GLY A 42 5.76 14.50 7.49
CA GLY A 42 4.31 14.62 7.54
C GLY A 42 3.52 13.32 7.44
N LYS A 43 4.11 12.17 7.80
CA LYS A 43 3.41 10.86 7.86
C LYS A 43 2.11 10.92 8.64
N THR A 44 2.20 11.36 9.88
CA THR A 44 1.03 11.53 10.77
C THR A 44 0.05 12.57 10.25
N SER A 45 0.53 13.64 9.63
CA SER A 45 -0.35 14.67 9.05
C SER A 45 -1.16 14.11 7.88
N ILE A 46 -0.55 13.30 7.00
CA ILE A 46 -1.23 12.59 5.92
C ILE A 46 -2.29 11.65 6.51
N LEU A 47 -1.93 10.88 7.55
CA LEU A 47 -2.86 9.94 8.18
C LEU A 47 -4.03 10.64 8.87
N SER A 48 -3.77 11.70 9.65
CA SER A 48 -4.82 12.50 10.31
C SER A 48 -5.73 13.18 9.28
N ARG A 49 -5.19 13.65 8.18
CA ARG A 49 -5.99 14.23 7.10
C ARG A 49 -6.88 13.16 6.45
N PHE A 50 -6.35 11.97 6.20
CA PHE A 50 -7.14 10.87 5.64
C PHE A 50 -8.21 10.34 6.60
N CYS A 51 -7.86 10.13 7.87
CA CYS A 51 -8.78 9.54 8.84
C CYS A 51 -9.82 10.53 9.37
N ASP A 52 -9.38 11.70 9.75
CA ASP A 52 -10.16 12.66 10.57
C ASP A 52 -10.45 13.97 9.85
N ASP A 53 -9.96 14.15 8.61
CA ASP A 53 -9.97 15.41 7.85
C ASP A 53 -9.38 16.59 8.64
N THR A 54 -8.36 16.33 9.47
CA THR A 54 -7.72 17.34 10.31
C THR A 54 -6.27 17.57 9.92
N PHE A 55 -5.81 18.81 10.11
CA PHE A 55 -4.41 19.21 9.96
C PHE A 55 -4.01 20.14 11.10
N LYS A 56 -2.85 19.89 11.70
CA LYS A 56 -2.29 20.75 12.76
C LYS A 56 -0.91 21.25 12.31
N GLU A 57 -0.71 22.57 12.29
CA GLU A 57 0.59 23.17 11.92
C GLU A 57 1.68 22.84 12.95
N ASN A 58 1.34 22.95 14.23
CA ASN A 58 2.27 22.63 15.33
C ASN A 58 2.13 21.17 15.68
N TYR A 59 2.96 20.34 15.08
CA TYR A 59 2.98 18.91 15.32
C TYR A 59 4.18 18.52 16.18
N ASN A 60 3.91 17.82 17.27
CA ASN A 60 4.97 17.19 18.07
C ASN A 60 5.41 15.87 17.39
N ASN A 61 6.71 15.56 17.47
CA ASN A 61 7.22 14.32 16.91
C ASN A 61 6.46 13.10 17.45
N THR A 62 6.08 12.19 16.56
CA THR A 62 5.45 10.92 16.94
C THR A 62 6.41 10.11 17.81
N ILE A 63 5.92 9.65 18.96
CA ILE A 63 6.67 8.78 19.87
C ILE A 63 6.16 7.36 19.67
N GLY A 64 7.01 6.48 19.15
CA GLY A 64 6.66 5.07 18.94
C GLY A 64 5.95 4.83 17.60
N VAL A 65 4.83 4.10 17.64
CA VAL A 65 4.01 3.75 16.47
C VAL A 65 2.55 4.03 16.82
N ASP A 66 1.86 4.79 15.99
CA ASP A 66 0.41 4.97 16.06
C ASP A 66 -0.29 4.01 15.08
N PHE A 67 -1.52 3.64 15.41
CA PHE A 67 -2.31 2.70 14.64
C PHE A 67 -3.68 3.29 14.33
N ARG A 68 -4.07 3.23 13.07
CA ARG A 68 -5.40 3.63 12.62
C ARG A 68 -6.05 2.50 11.81
N LEU A 69 -7.36 2.36 12.01
CA LEU A 69 -8.19 1.44 11.26
C LEU A 69 -9.17 2.26 10.41
N VAL A 70 -9.26 1.93 9.14
CA VAL A 70 -10.24 2.54 8.23
C VAL A 70 -10.96 1.44 7.48
N THR A 71 -12.29 1.54 7.40
CA THR A 71 -13.10 0.60 6.60
C THR A 71 -13.56 1.31 5.33
N LEU A 72 -13.16 0.74 4.19
CA LEU A 72 -13.52 1.25 2.86
C LEU A 72 -14.36 0.22 2.13
N LYS A 73 -15.36 0.71 1.40
CA LYS A 73 -16.22 -0.09 0.54
C LYS A 73 -16.09 0.39 -0.90
N HIS A 74 -15.89 -0.54 -1.80
CA HIS A 74 -16.01 -0.34 -3.24
C HIS A 74 -16.93 -1.42 -3.79
N GLU A 75 -18.07 -1.04 -4.35
CA GLU A 75 -19.13 -1.96 -4.78
C GLU A 75 -19.54 -2.92 -3.64
N ASN A 76 -19.37 -4.23 -3.85
CA ASN A 76 -19.65 -5.27 -2.86
C ASN A 76 -18.42 -5.70 -2.04
N ILE A 77 -17.28 -5.02 -2.21
CA ILE A 77 -16.03 -5.35 -1.53
C ILE A 77 -15.82 -4.40 -0.35
N ILE A 78 -15.78 -4.96 0.84
CA ILE A 78 -15.48 -4.24 2.08
C ILE A 78 -14.06 -4.60 2.50
N SER A 79 -13.21 -3.59 2.65
CA SER A 79 -11.79 -3.74 3.03
C SER A 79 -11.51 -2.98 4.32
N LYS A 80 -10.93 -3.66 5.31
CA LYS A 80 -10.37 -3.04 6.49
C LYS A 80 -8.90 -2.74 6.26
N ILE A 81 -8.52 -1.48 6.43
CA ILE A 81 -7.15 -1.03 6.25
C ILE A 81 -6.56 -0.68 7.61
N HIS A 82 -5.56 -1.45 8.00
CA HIS A 82 -4.75 -1.23 9.18
C HIS A 82 -3.54 -0.39 8.78
N ILE A 83 -3.44 0.84 9.27
CA ILE A 83 -2.37 1.76 8.91
C ILE A 83 -1.49 2.00 10.13
N TRP A 84 -0.21 1.70 10.01
CA TRP A 84 0.79 1.99 11.02
C TRP A 84 1.57 3.25 10.66
N ASP A 85 1.41 4.28 11.48
CA ASP A 85 2.22 5.49 11.43
C ASP A 85 3.44 5.31 12.32
N THR A 86 4.62 5.28 11.72
CA THR A 86 5.86 5.04 12.45
C THR A 86 6.57 6.34 12.80
N ALA A 87 7.18 6.40 13.99
CA ALA A 87 8.10 7.48 14.32
C ALA A 87 9.26 7.50 13.32
N GLY A 88 9.51 8.66 12.70
CA GLY A 88 10.57 8.83 11.70
C GLY A 88 11.99 8.93 12.27
N GLN A 89 12.18 8.79 13.59
CA GLN A 89 13.48 8.85 14.21
C GLN A 89 14.20 7.50 14.09
N GLU A 90 15.47 7.53 13.74
CA GLU A 90 16.35 6.36 13.53
C GLU A 90 16.38 5.40 14.73
N ARG A 91 16.26 5.91 15.95
CA ARG A 91 16.22 5.12 17.19
C ARG A 91 14.98 4.24 17.33
N PHE A 92 13.92 4.52 16.59
CA PHE A 92 12.68 3.71 16.58
C PHE A 92 12.57 2.76 15.39
N ARG A 93 13.58 2.69 14.51
CA ARG A 93 13.58 1.77 13.36
C ARG A 93 13.40 0.31 13.76
N SER A 94 13.90 -0.08 14.94
CA SER A 94 13.73 -1.45 15.45
C SER A 94 12.26 -1.78 15.77
N LEU A 95 11.48 -0.81 16.24
CA LEU A 95 10.05 -0.99 16.51
C LEU A 95 9.25 -1.16 15.23
N ALA A 96 9.61 -0.42 14.17
CA ALA A 96 8.97 -0.54 12.86
C ALA A 96 9.14 -1.95 12.26
N SER A 97 10.18 -2.70 12.64
CA SER A 97 10.49 -4.03 12.10
C SER A 97 9.35 -5.03 12.22
N ASN A 98 8.64 -5.03 13.35
CA ASN A 98 7.55 -5.96 13.60
C ASN A 98 6.34 -5.72 12.68
N TYR A 99 6.11 -4.45 12.31
CA TYR A 99 5.00 -4.06 11.45
C TYR A 99 5.35 -4.26 9.97
N ILE A 100 6.61 -4.05 9.60
CA ILE A 100 7.14 -4.26 8.24
C ILE A 100 6.92 -5.71 7.79
N ASN A 101 7.21 -6.70 8.63
CA ASN A 101 7.13 -8.13 8.27
C ASN A 101 5.74 -8.59 7.83
N ASN A 102 4.69 -7.93 8.31
CA ASN A 102 3.29 -8.31 8.05
C ASN A 102 2.55 -7.29 7.16
N ALA A 103 3.24 -6.29 6.64
CA ALA A 103 2.64 -5.30 5.75
C ALA A 103 2.34 -5.90 4.37
N HIS A 104 1.22 -5.47 3.79
CA HIS A 104 0.86 -5.76 2.40
C HIS A 104 1.45 -4.72 1.45
N GLY A 105 1.90 -3.58 2.00
CA GLY A 105 2.60 -2.58 1.25
C GLY A 105 3.07 -1.39 2.10
N PHE A 106 3.86 -0.53 1.47
CA PHE A 106 4.54 0.60 2.09
C PHE A 106 4.21 1.91 1.39
N ILE A 107 4.10 2.98 2.18
CA ILE A 107 4.11 4.35 1.70
C ILE A 107 5.37 5.01 2.23
N PHE A 108 6.34 5.22 1.33
CA PHE A 108 7.60 5.91 1.63
C PHE A 108 7.41 7.40 1.40
N ILE A 109 7.58 8.21 2.44
CA ILE A 109 7.24 9.62 2.44
C ILE A 109 8.51 10.45 2.65
N TYR A 110 8.70 11.45 1.80
CA TYR A 110 9.69 12.51 1.94
C TYR A 110 9.02 13.89 1.84
N ASP A 111 9.73 14.92 2.26
CA ASP A 111 9.30 16.32 2.14
C ASP A 111 9.94 16.94 0.90
N ILE A 112 9.15 17.50 -0.01
CA ILE A 112 9.68 18.10 -1.26
C ILE A 112 10.62 19.28 -1.01
N THR A 113 10.55 19.90 0.17
CA THR A 113 11.39 21.04 0.59
C THR A 113 12.66 20.61 1.34
N ASP A 114 12.81 19.28 1.60
CA ASP A 114 13.93 18.73 2.36
C ASP A 114 14.67 17.64 1.56
N LEU A 115 15.79 18.03 0.95
CA LEU A 115 16.61 17.13 0.15
C LEU A 115 17.18 15.96 0.96
N ASP A 116 17.49 16.17 2.25
CA ASP A 116 18.03 15.11 3.11
C ASP A 116 16.97 14.02 3.33
N SER A 117 15.70 14.39 3.54
CA SER A 117 14.60 13.43 3.68
C SER A 117 14.42 12.59 2.41
N PHE A 118 14.62 13.17 1.23
CA PHE A 118 14.59 12.45 -0.05
C PHE A 118 15.77 11.50 -0.20
N ASN A 119 16.98 11.94 0.15
CA ASN A 119 18.16 11.07 0.14
C ASN A 119 18.04 9.91 1.12
N HIS A 120 17.44 10.15 2.29
CA HIS A 120 17.24 9.11 3.30
C HIS A 120 16.11 8.14 2.97
N VAL A 121 15.13 8.52 2.11
CA VAL A 121 14.03 7.64 1.76
C VAL A 121 14.51 6.33 1.11
N ILE A 122 15.64 6.37 0.40
CA ILE A 122 16.27 5.16 -0.17
C ILE A 122 16.62 4.15 0.92
N ASN A 123 17.10 4.61 2.08
CA ASN A 123 17.41 3.73 3.21
C ASN A 123 16.14 3.08 3.77
N TRP A 124 15.02 3.82 3.83
CA TRP A 124 13.72 3.29 4.24
C TRP A 124 13.22 2.23 3.28
N ILE A 125 13.31 2.49 1.97
CA ILE A 125 12.94 1.54 0.91
C ILE A 125 13.76 0.25 1.04
N ASN A 126 15.08 0.36 1.06
CA ASN A 126 15.97 -0.79 1.13
C ASN A 126 15.73 -1.62 2.41
N MET A 127 15.57 -0.96 3.56
CA MET A 127 15.28 -1.63 4.83
C MET A 127 13.95 -2.38 4.80
N ALA A 128 12.90 -1.75 4.29
CA ALA A 128 11.57 -2.35 4.26
C ALA A 128 11.49 -3.53 3.30
N LEU A 129 11.99 -3.37 2.08
CA LEU A 129 11.96 -4.42 1.05
C LEU A 129 12.88 -5.60 1.38
N ALA A 130 14.02 -5.37 2.07
CA ALA A 130 14.88 -6.44 2.55
C ALA A 130 14.22 -7.30 3.64
N LYS A 131 13.36 -6.70 4.47
CA LYS A 131 12.64 -7.42 5.54
C LYS A 131 11.36 -8.08 5.08
N ASN A 132 10.68 -7.49 4.10
CA ASN A 132 9.43 -8.02 3.57
C ASN A 132 9.41 -7.91 2.05
N ASN A 133 9.86 -8.97 1.41
CA ASN A 133 9.85 -9.11 -0.05
C ASN A 133 8.49 -9.59 -0.61
N LYS A 134 7.49 -9.76 0.24
CA LYS A 134 6.13 -10.18 -0.13
C LYS A 134 5.18 -9.00 -0.32
N THR A 135 5.65 -7.78 -0.10
CA THR A 135 4.83 -6.59 -0.34
C THR A 135 4.55 -6.43 -1.82
N VAL A 136 3.32 -6.08 -2.08
CA VAL A 136 2.78 -6.08 -3.44
C VAL A 136 2.66 -4.67 -3.98
N VAL A 137 2.30 -3.72 -3.10
CA VAL A 137 2.00 -2.34 -3.48
C VAL A 137 2.85 -1.40 -2.66
N ASN A 138 3.66 -0.60 -3.33
CA ASN A 138 4.54 0.35 -2.68
C ASN A 138 4.50 1.71 -3.37
N PHE A 139 4.42 2.77 -2.58
CA PHE A 139 4.36 4.15 -3.05
C PHE A 139 5.55 4.97 -2.56
N LEU A 140 6.07 5.83 -3.44
CA LEU A 140 6.92 6.98 -3.09
C LEU A 140 6.06 8.24 -3.10
N VAL A 141 6.03 8.96 -1.98
CA VAL A 141 5.17 10.14 -1.81
C VAL A 141 6.00 11.35 -1.43
N GLY A 142 5.98 12.38 -2.30
CA GLY A 142 6.49 13.70 -1.99
C GLY A 142 5.40 14.53 -1.29
N ASN A 143 5.55 14.76 0.00
CA ASN A 143 4.59 15.54 0.76
C ASN A 143 4.97 17.03 0.82
N LYS A 144 4.04 17.86 1.26
CA LYS A 144 4.11 19.33 1.36
C LYS A 144 4.21 20.01 0.00
N SER A 145 3.51 19.47 -1.00
CA SER A 145 3.43 20.03 -2.36
C SER A 145 2.83 21.44 -2.41
N ASP A 146 2.20 21.89 -1.32
CA ASP A 146 1.77 23.27 -1.12
C ASP A 146 2.94 24.28 -0.99
N ASN A 147 4.14 23.82 -0.63
CA ASN A 147 5.33 24.64 -0.48
C ASN A 147 6.25 24.56 -1.72
N ASP A 148 5.68 24.69 -2.90
CA ASP A 148 6.41 24.55 -4.17
C ASP A 148 7.51 25.60 -4.37
N GLU A 149 7.35 26.79 -3.79
CA GLU A 149 8.38 27.87 -3.82
C GLU A 149 9.68 27.47 -3.08
N GLU A 150 9.57 26.62 -2.07
CA GLU A 150 10.71 26.13 -1.29
C GLU A 150 11.21 24.74 -1.76
N ARG A 151 10.70 24.25 -2.88
CA ARG A 151 11.03 22.92 -3.42
C ARG A 151 12.54 22.74 -3.60
N LYS A 152 13.08 21.64 -3.08
CA LYS A 152 14.45 21.20 -3.27
C LYS A 152 14.57 19.88 -4.02
N VAL A 153 13.48 19.14 -4.12
CA VAL A 153 13.42 17.87 -4.85
C VAL A 153 12.52 18.04 -6.06
N SER A 154 13.05 17.87 -7.24
CA SER A 154 12.26 17.96 -8.47
C SER A 154 11.33 16.74 -8.60
N LYS A 155 10.17 16.99 -9.20
CA LYS A 155 9.19 15.92 -9.48
C LYS A 155 9.77 14.85 -10.40
N GLU A 156 10.69 15.24 -11.29
CA GLU A 156 11.33 14.32 -12.23
C GLU A 156 12.32 13.39 -11.52
N GLU A 157 13.15 13.90 -10.63
CA GLU A 157 14.05 13.06 -9.81
C GLU A 157 13.28 12.02 -8.99
N ALA A 158 12.19 12.45 -8.37
CA ALA A 158 11.36 11.55 -7.59
C ALA A 158 10.66 10.48 -8.46
N LYS A 159 10.17 10.85 -9.64
CA LYS A 159 9.61 9.88 -10.60
C LYS A 159 10.66 8.89 -11.07
N ASN A 160 11.88 9.32 -11.33
CA ASN A 160 12.98 8.46 -11.76
C ASN A 160 13.34 7.46 -10.65
N LEU A 161 13.42 7.91 -9.39
CA LEU A 161 13.64 7.02 -8.25
C LEU A 161 12.49 6.00 -8.11
N ALA A 162 11.24 6.45 -8.20
CA ALA A 162 10.08 5.57 -8.12
C ALA A 162 10.10 4.49 -9.21
N LYS A 163 10.43 4.89 -10.45
CA LYS A 163 10.58 3.96 -11.57
C LYS A 163 11.72 2.95 -11.35
N GLU A 164 12.88 3.42 -10.90
CA GLU A 164 14.02 2.55 -10.57
C GLU A 164 13.68 1.49 -9.52
N LYS A 165 12.91 1.88 -8.51
CA LYS A 165 12.53 1.00 -7.39
C LYS A 165 11.21 0.27 -7.59
N ASN A 166 10.57 0.42 -8.77
CA ASN A 166 9.26 -0.14 -9.08
C ASN A 166 8.18 0.26 -8.06
N LEU A 167 8.08 1.56 -7.79
CA LEU A 167 7.12 2.16 -6.88
C LEU A 167 6.13 3.03 -7.65
N PHE A 168 4.90 3.11 -7.19
CA PHE A 168 3.97 4.17 -7.61
C PHE A 168 4.45 5.52 -7.06
N PHE A 169 4.18 6.60 -7.79
CA PHE A 169 4.60 7.94 -7.38
C PHE A 169 3.41 8.90 -7.30
N LEU A 170 3.35 9.66 -6.21
CA LEU A 170 2.37 10.73 -6.03
C LEU A 170 2.97 11.87 -5.20
N GLU A 171 2.55 13.11 -5.47
CA GLU A 171 2.77 14.22 -4.57
C GLU A 171 1.48 14.56 -3.83
N THR A 172 1.61 14.94 -2.56
CA THR A 172 0.50 15.22 -1.65
C THR A 172 0.73 16.51 -0.87
N SER A 173 -0.35 17.15 -0.46
CA SER A 173 -0.33 18.15 0.61
C SER A 173 -1.34 17.79 1.69
N ALA A 174 -0.84 17.44 2.88
CA ALA A 174 -1.70 17.25 4.04
C ALA A 174 -2.33 18.57 4.50
N ARG A 175 -1.68 19.72 4.25
CA ARG A 175 -2.19 21.05 4.56
C ARG A 175 -3.41 21.39 3.73
N ASN A 176 -3.29 21.30 2.40
CA ASN A 176 -4.34 21.64 1.45
C ASN A 176 -5.33 20.49 1.20
N ASN A 177 -5.09 19.30 1.74
CA ASN A 177 -5.83 18.06 1.44
C ASN A 177 -5.69 17.61 -0.02
N ASP A 178 -4.54 17.92 -0.67
CA ASP A 178 -4.31 17.54 -2.06
C ASP A 178 -3.83 16.10 -2.15
N ASN A 179 -4.48 15.31 -3.01
CA ASN A 179 -4.17 13.90 -3.31
C ASN A 179 -4.16 12.94 -2.09
N ILE A 180 -4.65 13.35 -0.91
CA ILE A 180 -4.63 12.48 0.28
C ILE A 180 -5.58 11.28 0.10
N GLN A 181 -6.83 11.51 -0.27
CA GLN A 181 -7.78 10.43 -0.56
C GLN A 181 -7.31 9.59 -1.77
N LYS A 182 -6.82 10.26 -2.83
CA LYS A 182 -6.30 9.59 -4.03
C LYS A 182 -5.20 8.59 -3.67
N LEU A 183 -4.27 8.93 -2.78
CA LEU A 183 -3.19 8.06 -2.33
C LEU A 183 -3.72 6.75 -1.76
N PHE A 184 -4.62 6.82 -0.77
CA PHE A 184 -5.11 5.62 -0.09
C PHE A 184 -6.10 4.81 -0.95
N TYR A 185 -6.90 5.46 -1.78
CA TYR A 185 -7.83 4.77 -2.68
C TYR A 185 -7.09 4.10 -3.84
N PHE A 186 -6.06 4.73 -4.39
CA PHE A 186 -5.18 4.10 -5.37
C PHE A 186 -4.44 2.90 -4.77
N PHE A 187 -3.96 3.04 -3.54
CA PHE A 187 -3.33 1.94 -2.81
C PHE A 187 -4.30 0.75 -2.64
N LEU A 188 -5.55 1.02 -2.28
CA LEU A 188 -6.60 0.00 -2.16
C LEU A 188 -6.90 -0.65 -3.50
N TYR A 189 -7.01 0.14 -4.58
CA TYR A 189 -7.25 -0.36 -5.94
C TYR A 189 -6.21 -1.40 -6.35
N GLU A 190 -4.93 -1.07 -6.20
CA GLU A 190 -3.83 -1.97 -6.55
C GLU A 190 -3.80 -3.24 -5.69
N LEU A 191 -4.10 -3.13 -4.39
CA LEU A 191 -4.21 -4.30 -3.53
C LEU A 191 -5.36 -5.22 -3.95
N ILE A 192 -6.55 -4.67 -4.20
CA ILE A 192 -7.69 -5.47 -4.63
C ILE A 192 -7.39 -6.14 -5.98
N LYS A 193 -6.83 -5.40 -6.94
CA LYS A 193 -6.41 -5.91 -8.26
C LYS A 193 -5.48 -7.10 -8.11
N TYR A 194 -4.43 -6.96 -7.30
CA TYR A 194 -3.47 -8.03 -7.04
C TYR A 194 -4.11 -9.27 -6.42
N TYR A 195 -4.90 -9.10 -5.35
CA TYR A 195 -5.50 -10.23 -4.65
C TYR A 195 -6.61 -10.92 -5.44
N LYS A 196 -7.35 -10.18 -6.29
CA LYS A 196 -8.30 -10.81 -7.22
C LYS A 196 -7.56 -11.73 -8.20
N VAL A 197 -6.50 -11.26 -8.85
CA VAL A 197 -5.73 -12.04 -9.83
C VAL A 197 -5.14 -13.30 -9.18
N ASN A 198 -4.50 -13.17 -8.02
CA ASN A 198 -3.88 -14.32 -7.35
C ASN A 198 -4.89 -15.35 -6.86
N LYS A 199 -6.08 -14.94 -6.43
CA LYS A 199 -7.15 -15.86 -6.04
C LYS A 199 -7.66 -16.70 -7.22
N TYR A 200 -7.72 -16.11 -8.42
CA TYR A 200 -8.05 -16.87 -9.63
C TYR A 200 -6.97 -17.92 -9.95
N GLN A 201 -5.70 -17.56 -9.88
CA GLN A 201 -4.57 -18.49 -10.13
C GLN A 201 -4.52 -19.63 -9.11
N GLU A 202 -4.80 -19.38 -7.83
CA GLU A 202 -4.88 -20.43 -6.82
C GLU A 202 -6.04 -21.41 -7.09
N ASN A 203 -7.20 -20.91 -7.51
CA ASN A 203 -8.34 -21.74 -7.84
C ASN A 203 -8.09 -22.58 -9.11
N GLU A 204 -7.50 -22.02 -10.15
CA GLU A 204 -7.11 -22.78 -11.36
C GLU A 204 -6.10 -23.88 -11.02
N ASN A 205 -5.09 -23.59 -10.20
CA ASN A 205 -4.12 -24.59 -9.76
C ASN A 205 -4.73 -25.70 -8.89
N LEU A 206 -5.77 -25.40 -8.13
CA LEU A 206 -6.53 -26.40 -7.36
C LEU A 206 -7.34 -27.31 -8.27
N VAL A 207 -8.00 -26.75 -9.28
CA VAL A 207 -8.77 -27.51 -10.28
C VAL A 207 -7.86 -28.44 -11.07
N LEU A 208 -6.72 -27.94 -11.59
CA LEU A 208 -5.72 -28.73 -12.31
C LEU A 208 -5.12 -29.86 -11.46
N LYS A 209 -4.95 -29.64 -10.16
CA LYS A 209 -4.50 -30.72 -9.24
C LYS A 209 -5.55 -31.77 -9.00
N GLN A 210 -6.83 -31.40 -8.96
CA GLN A 210 -7.94 -32.34 -8.84
C GLN A 210 -8.09 -33.19 -10.12
N GLU A 211 -8.10 -32.56 -11.30
CA GLU A 211 -8.15 -33.26 -12.58
C GLU A 211 -7.00 -34.26 -12.75
N ASN A 212 -5.75 -33.85 -12.45
CA ASN A 212 -4.60 -34.74 -12.49
C ASN A 212 -4.69 -35.88 -11.46
N SER A 213 -5.31 -35.68 -10.31
CA SER A 213 -5.51 -36.72 -9.30
C SER A 213 -6.58 -37.73 -9.72
N GLU A 214 -7.61 -37.30 -10.43
CA GLU A 214 -8.64 -38.16 -11.00
C GLU A 214 -8.12 -38.99 -12.18
N GLU A 215 -7.33 -38.41 -13.10
CA GLU A 215 -6.67 -39.16 -14.18
C GLU A 215 -5.71 -40.24 -13.65
N ILE A 216 -4.95 -39.97 -12.58
CA ILE A 216 -4.07 -40.96 -11.95
C ILE A 216 -4.88 -42.09 -11.30
N SER A 217 -6.04 -41.76 -10.71
CA SER A 217 -6.91 -42.78 -10.10
C SER A 217 -7.59 -43.65 -11.15
N VAL A 218 -8.01 -43.11 -12.28
CA VAL A 218 -8.60 -43.89 -13.41
C VAL A 218 -7.55 -44.84 -14.05
N LYS A 219 -6.32 -44.34 -14.29
CA LYS A 219 -5.22 -45.21 -14.81
C LYS A 219 -4.87 -46.36 -13.89
N ARG A 220 -4.91 -46.18 -12.55
CA ARG A 220 -4.68 -47.26 -11.58
C ARG A 220 -5.80 -48.30 -11.55
N ILE A 221 -7.02 -47.95 -11.88
CA ILE A 221 -8.15 -48.89 -11.95
C ILE A 221 -8.07 -49.77 -13.21
N ASP A 222 -7.59 -49.21 -14.34
CA ASP A 222 -7.44 -49.96 -15.59
C ASP A 222 -6.25 -50.93 -15.55
N GLU A 223 -5.15 -50.61 -14.89
CA GLU A 223 -4.01 -51.52 -14.74
C GLU A 223 -4.32 -52.74 -13.85
N ASN A 224 -5.27 -52.62 -12.92
CA ASN A 224 -5.69 -53.75 -12.07
C ASN A 224 -6.72 -54.68 -12.72
N LYS A 225 -7.30 -54.32 -13.88
CA LYS A 225 -8.22 -55.17 -14.62
C LYS A 225 -7.55 -56.09 -15.65
N CYS A 226 -6.25 -55.99 -15.88
CA CYS A 226 -5.50 -56.81 -16.84
C CYS A 226 -4.67 -57.93 -16.21
N LYS A 227 -5.00 -58.38 -15.00
CA LYS A 227 -4.38 -59.58 -14.38
C LYS A 227 -5.49 -60.52 -13.93
N CYS A 228 -6.01 -61.28 -14.89
CA CYS A 228 -6.67 -62.57 -14.73
C CYS A 228 -6.36 -63.40 -15.96
#